data_137ec0f02eeee2c8c88cd0b0e7cbd1b6
#
_entry.id   137ec0f02eeee2c8c88cd0b0e7cbd1b6
#
_cell.length_a   1.000
_cell.length_b   1.000
_cell.length_c   1.000
_cell.angle_alpha   90.00
_cell.angle_beta   90.00
_cell.angle_gamma   90.00
#
_symmetry.space_group_name_H-M   'P 1'
#
loop_
_entity.id
_entity.type
_entity.pdbx_description
1 polymer ?
#
loop_
_entity_poly.entity_id
_entity_poly.type
_entity_poly.pdbx_seq_one_letter_code
_entity_poly.pdbx_strand_id
1 'polypeptide(L)'
;MVVTETLYRTHPDLSEGRLAKLRAAVVNARALAEVGRDIGVGAHVKLGRGEESTGGRNKASILSDTVEAVIGAVHLSGGFETSADVVHRLFDPLIDAASALGAGLDWKTSLQELSAEHGLGVPEYVIADDGPDHMKTFTAQVRVGDGLYGNGVGRSKKEAEQAAAETAYGEIASDLGVEDPAVDAAAHSARKR
;
A
#
# COMPACT_ATOMS: atom_id res chain seq x y z
N MET A 1 -0.73 14.21 -9.23
CA MET A 1 -1.90 14.28 -10.11
C MET A 1 -2.04 12.99 -10.92
N VAL A 2 -1.09 12.59 -11.77
CA VAL A 2 -1.16 11.37 -12.60
C VAL A 2 -1.52 10.12 -11.77
N VAL A 3 -0.72 9.75 -10.76
CA VAL A 3 -1.00 8.58 -9.90
C VAL A 3 -2.38 8.63 -9.25
N THR A 4 -2.83 9.82 -8.80
CA THR A 4 -4.17 9.98 -8.21
C THR A 4 -5.27 9.69 -9.22
N GLU A 5 -5.13 10.19 -10.44
CA GLU A 5 -6.09 9.95 -11.53
C GLU A 5 -6.11 8.47 -11.92
N THR A 6 -4.94 7.84 -12.04
CA THR A 6 -4.83 6.40 -12.31
C THR A 6 -5.57 5.59 -11.26
N LEU A 7 -5.29 5.82 -9.98
CA LEU A 7 -5.95 5.12 -8.88
C LEU A 7 -7.47 5.31 -8.88
N TYR A 8 -7.93 6.55 -9.10
CA TYR A 8 -9.36 6.86 -9.15
C TYR A 8 -10.08 6.11 -10.29
N ARG A 9 -9.42 6.00 -11.46
CA ARG A 9 -9.98 5.32 -12.63
C ARG A 9 -9.92 3.80 -12.52
N THR A 10 -8.87 3.27 -11.89
CA THR A 10 -8.68 1.82 -11.77
C THR A 10 -9.41 1.21 -10.59
N HIS A 11 -9.76 2.01 -9.58
CA HIS A 11 -10.44 1.56 -8.38
C HIS A 11 -11.68 2.44 -8.06
N PRO A 12 -12.72 2.43 -8.93
CA PRO A 12 -13.90 3.28 -8.78
C PRO A 12 -14.70 2.98 -7.51
N ASP A 13 -14.61 1.77 -6.99
CA ASP A 13 -15.36 1.30 -5.82
C ASP A 13 -14.66 1.61 -4.48
N LEU A 14 -13.42 2.11 -4.53
CA LEU A 14 -12.71 2.49 -3.32
C LEU A 14 -13.14 3.87 -2.82
N SER A 15 -13.34 4.00 -1.51
CA SER A 15 -13.59 5.29 -0.88
C SER A 15 -12.39 6.24 -1.02
N GLU A 16 -12.63 7.55 -0.94
CA GLU A 16 -11.57 8.59 -0.97
C GLU A 16 -10.44 8.29 0.01
N GLY A 17 -10.79 7.88 1.25
CA GLY A 17 -9.81 7.56 2.27
C GLY A 17 -8.91 6.37 1.90
N ARG A 18 -9.47 5.35 1.24
CA ARG A 18 -8.71 4.20 0.73
C ARG A 18 -7.81 4.58 -0.44
N LEU A 19 -8.32 5.36 -1.38
CA LEU A 19 -7.52 5.89 -2.49
C LEU A 19 -6.36 6.76 -1.99
N ALA A 20 -6.59 7.58 -0.96
CA ALA A 20 -5.54 8.39 -0.35
C ALA A 20 -4.45 7.55 0.32
N LYS A 21 -4.82 6.45 1.01
CA LYS A 21 -3.87 5.50 1.62
C LYS A 21 -3.07 4.77 0.55
N LEU A 22 -3.72 4.28 -0.50
CA LEU A 22 -3.06 3.60 -1.62
C LEU A 22 -2.09 4.54 -2.33
N ARG A 23 -2.50 5.79 -2.59
CA ARG A 23 -1.60 6.82 -3.11
C ARG A 23 -0.38 7.04 -2.21
N ALA A 24 -0.58 7.15 -0.89
CA ALA A 24 0.51 7.34 0.06
C ALA A 24 1.47 6.14 0.12
N ALA A 25 0.99 4.93 -0.13
CA ALA A 25 1.84 3.74 -0.24
C ALA A 25 2.74 3.77 -1.47
N VAL A 26 2.26 4.34 -2.59
CA VAL A 26 2.96 4.40 -3.88
C VAL A 26 3.78 5.67 -4.02
N VAL A 27 3.29 6.82 -3.52
CA VAL A 27 3.94 8.13 -3.65
C VAL A 27 4.47 8.58 -2.29
N ASN A 28 5.66 8.12 -1.97
CA ASN A 28 6.40 8.53 -0.77
C ASN A 28 7.91 8.47 -1.04
N ALA A 29 8.72 9.08 -0.18
CA ALA A 29 10.18 9.17 -0.35
C ALA A 29 10.85 7.79 -0.50
N ARG A 30 10.34 6.74 0.16
CA ARG A 30 10.88 5.38 0.03
C ARG A 30 10.64 4.82 -1.35
N ALA A 31 9.40 4.89 -1.85
CA ALA A 31 9.02 4.40 -3.17
C ALA A 31 9.76 5.15 -4.29
N LEU A 32 9.83 6.49 -4.18
CA LEU A 32 10.60 7.29 -5.13
C LEU A 32 12.10 6.93 -5.10
N ALA A 33 12.67 6.68 -3.93
CA ALA A 33 14.07 6.25 -3.83
C ALA A 33 14.30 4.86 -4.45
N GLU A 34 13.35 3.94 -4.34
CA GLU A 34 13.40 2.64 -5.01
C GLU A 34 13.38 2.82 -6.53
N VAL A 35 12.45 3.61 -7.06
CA VAL A 35 12.44 4.01 -8.48
C VAL A 35 13.78 4.62 -8.89
N GLY A 36 14.33 5.51 -8.07
CA GLY A 36 15.63 6.14 -8.34
C GLY A 36 16.79 5.16 -8.42
N ARG A 37 16.76 4.08 -7.62
CA ARG A 37 17.75 2.98 -7.71
C ARG A 37 17.56 2.17 -8.97
N ASP A 38 16.33 1.83 -9.30
CA ASP A 38 15.99 0.99 -10.47
C ASP A 38 16.40 1.64 -11.78
N ILE A 39 16.20 2.95 -11.91
CA ILE A 39 16.63 3.71 -13.09
C ILE A 39 18.08 4.23 -13.00
N GLY A 40 18.78 3.98 -11.89
CA GLY A 40 20.20 4.26 -11.73
C GLY A 40 20.57 5.75 -11.62
N VAL A 41 19.64 6.65 -11.23
CA VAL A 41 19.92 8.11 -11.22
C VAL A 41 21.06 8.49 -10.28
N GLY A 42 21.29 7.74 -9.20
CA GLY A 42 22.35 8.02 -8.23
C GLY A 42 23.75 8.11 -8.85
N ALA A 43 24.02 7.35 -9.91
CA ALA A 43 25.31 7.41 -10.64
C ALA A 43 25.53 8.76 -11.34
N HIS A 44 24.45 9.48 -11.66
CA HIS A 44 24.49 10.71 -12.44
C HIS A 44 24.36 11.98 -11.57
N VAL A 45 24.06 11.84 -10.28
CA VAL A 45 23.96 12.98 -9.37
C VAL A 45 25.34 13.56 -9.07
N LYS A 46 25.47 14.87 -9.17
CA LYS A 46 26.67 15.60 -8.76
C LYS A 46 26.54 15.98 -7.30
N LEU A 47 27.38 15.39 -6.46
CA LEU A 47 27.39 15.62 -5.02
C LEU A 47 28.62 16.41 -4.57
N GLY A 48 28.50 17.12 -3.46
CA GLY A 48 29.64 17.68 -2.75
C GLY A 48 30.47 16.55 -2.12
N ARG A 49 31.79 16.80 -1.90
CA ARG A 49 32.72 15.80 -1.37
C ARG A 49 32.29 15.15 -0.05
N GLY A 50 31.68 15.92 0.85
CA GLY A 50 31.19 15.43 2.13
C GLY A 50 30.03 14.43 1.95
N GLU A 51 29.09 14.76 1.08
CA GLU A 51 27.94 13.90 0.81
C GLU A 51 28.34 12.62 0.05
N GLU A 52 29.28 12.77 -0.90
CA GLU A 52 29.82 11.63 -1.64
C GLU A 52 30.54 10.64 -0.72
N SER A 53 31.36 11.13 0.23
CA SER A 53 32.10 10.30 1.17
C SER A 53 31.22 9.51 2.15
N THR A 54 29.98 9.96 2.38
CA THR A 54 28.98 9.31 3.24
C THR A 54 27.99 8.44 2.48
N GLY A 55 28.26 8.13 1.22
CA GLY A 55 27.40 7.27 0.40
C GLY A 55 26.14 7.97 -0.13
N GLY A 56 26.19 9.30 -0.29
CA GLY A 56 25.05 10.12 -0.72
C GLY A 56 24.35 9.66 -1.99
N ARG A 57 25.09 9.03 -2.93
CA ARG A 57 24.52 8.47 -4.17
C ARG A 57 23.42 7.43 -3.94
N ASN A 58 23.39 6.79 -2.76
CA ASN A 58 22.41 5.77 -2.40
C ASN A 58 21.44 6.21 -1.29
N LYS A 59 21.57 7.44 -0.80
CA LYS A 59 20.66 7.96 0.24
C LYS A 59 19.26 8.14 -0.32
N ALA A 60 18.28 7.62 0.41
CA ALA A 60 16.88 7.64 -0.02
C ALA A 60 16.37 9.06 -0.29
N SER A 61 16.72 10.03 0.56
CA SER A 61 16.32 11.43 0.36
C SER A 61 16.87 12.02 -0.93
N ILE A 62 18.15 11.77 -1.25
CA ILE A 62 18.78 12.28 -2.47
C ILE A 62 18.18 11.63 -3.71
N LEU A 63 17.93 10.32 -3.66
CA LEU A 63 17.33 9.59 -4.76
C LEU A 63 15.89 10.03 -5.02
N SER A 64 15.08 10.18 -3.95
CA SER A 64 13.69 10.65 -4.08
C SER A 64 13.62 12.04 -4.69
N ASP A 65 14.39 13.00 -4.16
CA ASP A 65 14.43 14.38 -4.65
C ASP A 65 14.92 14.44 -6.09
N THR A 66 15.88 13.57 -6.45
CA THR A 66 16.39 13.48 -7.84
C THR A 66 15.31 12.99 -8.79
N VAL A 67 14.53 11.97 -8.41
CA VAL A 67 13.41 11.48 -9.24
C VAL A 67 12.35 12.57 -9.43
N GLU A 68 11.99 13.29 -8.38
CA GLU A 68 11.08 14.43 -8.48
C GLU A 68 11.60 15.51 -9.41
N ALA A 69 12.89 15.86 -9.28
CA ALA A 69 13.52 16.84 -10.14
C ALA A 69 13.55 16.40 -11.63
N VAL A 70 13.78 15.12 -11.90
CA VAL A 70 13.75 14.57 -13.27
C VAL A 70 12.34 14.65 -13.84
N ILE A 71 11.31 14.25 -13.08
CA ILE A 71 9.91 14.37 -13.52
C ILE A 71 9.56 15.84 -13.79
N GLY A 72 9.97 16.76 -12.89
CA GLY A 72 9.79 18.19 -13.08
C GLY A 72 10.48 18.73 -14.34
N ALA A 73 11.72 18.31 -14.62
CA ALA A 73 12.45 18.70 -15.81
C ALA A 73 11.79 18.20 -17.10
N VAL A 74 11.29 16.95 -17.09
CA VAL A 74 10.51 16.39 -18.21
C VAL A 74 9.23 17.19 -18.43
N HIS A 75 8.53 17.56 -17.36
CA HIS A 75 7.32 18.36 -17.43
C HIS A 75 7.59 19.76 -18.05
N LEU A 76 8.64 20.42 -17.60
CA LEU A 76 9.00 21.75 -18.10
C LEU A 76 9.43 21.74 -19.57
N SER A 77 10.05 20.66 -20.03
CA SER A 77 10.56 20.56 -21.40
C SER A 77 9.58 19.93 -22.38
N GLY A 78 8.77 18.94 -21.93
CA GLY A 78 7.89 18.14 -22.78
C GLY A 78 6.39 18.30 -22.48
N GLY A 79 6.04 19.08 -21.47
CA GLY A 79 4.65 19.28 -21.06
C GLY A 79 4.06 18.13 -20.27
N PHE A 80 2.76 18.25 -19.98
CA PHE A 80 2.03 17.33 -19.10
C PHE A 80 1.99 15.90 -19.65
N GLU A 81 1.64 15.72 -20.91
CA GLU A 81 1.49 14.38 -21.52
C GLU A 81 2.79 13.58 -21.44
N THR A 82 3.92 14.22 -21.81
CA THR A 82 5.24 13.56 -21.75
C THR A 82 5.62 13.18 -20.31
N SER A 83 5.34 14.07 -19.36
CA SER A 83 5.61 13.77 -17.95
C SER A 83 4.66 12.70 -17.38
N ALA A 84 3.41 12.67 -17.84
CA ALA A 84 2.45 11.62 -17.47
C ALA A 84 2.91 10.25 -17.96
N ASP A 85 3.37 10.14 -19.21
CA ASP A 85 3.93 8.90 -19.76
C ASP A 85 5.13 8.37 -18.95
N VAL A 86 6.01 9.28 -18.51
CA VAL A 86 7.14 8.91 -17.65
C VAL A 86 6.65 8.42 -16.28
N VAL A 87 5.69 9.11 -15.67
CA VAL A 87 5.12 8.70 -14.37
C VAL A 87 4.43 7.35 -14.51
N HIS A 88 3.63 7.11 -15.52
CA HIS A 88 3.00 5.81 -15.78
C HIS A 88 4.03 4.70 -15.89
N ARG A 89 5.06 4.89 -16.69
CA ARG A 89 6.12 3.90 -16.88
C ARG A 89 6.85 3.54 -15.59
N LEU A 90 7.03 4.50 -14.70
CA LEU A 90 7.77 4.31 -13.44
C LEU A 90 6.88 3.81 -12.29
N PHE A 91 5.63 4.23 -12.24
CA PHE A 91 4.77 4.02 -11.07
C PHE A 91 3.64 3.02 -11.26
N ASP A 92 3.20 2.72 -12.50
CA ASP A 92 2.14 1.73 -12.72
C ASP A 92 2.50 0.35 -12.15
N PRO A 93 3.76 -0.16 -12.26
CA PRO A 93 4.13 -1.41 -11.61
C PRO A 93 4.01 -1.37 -10.08
N LEU A 94 4.30 -0.21 -9.47
CA LEU A 94 4.16 -0.01 -8.02
C LEU A 94 2.69 0.09 -7.61
N ILE A 95 1.85 0.73 -8.42
CA ILE A 95 0.40 0.80 -8.22
C ILE A 95 -0.19 -0.61 -8.25
N ASP A 96 0.15 -1.40 -9.26
CA ASP A 96 -0.33 -2.78 -9.40
C ASP A 96 0.10 -3.65 -8.21
N ALA A 97 1.36 -3.56 -7.80
CA ALA A 97 1.88 -4.29 -6.65
C ALA A 97 1.21 -3.87 -5.33
N ALA A 98 1.05 -2.56 -5.11
CA ALA A 98 0.41 -2.04 -3.91
C ALA A 98 -1.08 -2.42 -3.84
N SER A 99 -1.77 -2.40 -4.98
CA SER A 99 -3.17 -2.82 -5.10
C SER A 99 -3.33 -4.32 -4.82
N ALA A 100 -2.46 -5.15 -5.38
CA ALA A 100 -2.46 -6.60 -5.17
C ALA A 100 -2.16 -6.99 -3.71
N LEU A 101 -1.36 -6.17 -3.00
CA LEU A 101 -1.06 -6.36 -1.57
C LEU A 101 -2.14 -5.77 -0.65
N GLY A 102 -3.24 -5.25 -1.19
CA GLY A 102 -4.29 -4.60 -0.39
C GLY A 102 -3.82 -3.34 0.35
N ALA A 103 -2.77 -2.66 -0.13
CA ALA A 103 -2.15 -1.53 0.56
C ALA A 103 -3.09 -0.33 0.80
N GLY A 104 -4.23 -0.27 0.12
CA GLY A 104 -5.30 0.70 0.36
C GLY A 104 -6.37 0.23 1.33
N LEU A 105 -6.36 -1.06 1.69
CA LEU A 105 -7.39 -1.66 2.53
C LEU A 105 -7.02 -1.47 4.01
N ASP A 106 -7.91 -0.84 4.73
CA ASP A 106 -7.93 -0.88 6.19
C ASP A 106 -8.89 -2.01 6.57
N TRP A 107 -8.33 -3.21 6.65
CA TRP A 107 -9.11 -4.40 6.91
C TRP A 107 -9.99 -4.31 8.16
N LYS A 108 -9.52 -3.56 9.18
CA LYS A 108 -10.34 -3.31 10.39
C LYS A 108 -11.59 -2.49 10.06
N THR A 109 -11.44 -1.44 9.25
CA THR A 109 -12.57 -0.62 8.79
C THR A 109 -13.47 -1.43 7.86
N SER A 110 -12.91 -2.18 6.92
CA SER A 110 -13.68 -3.02 5.99
C SER A 110 -14.51 -4.08 6.73
N LEU A 111 -13.89 -4.74 7.71
CA LEU A 111 -14.58 -5.74 8.54
C LEU A 111 -15.69 -5.10 9.40
N GLN A 112 -15.46 -3.90 9.91
CA GLN A 112 -16.46 -3.15 10.66
C GLN A 112 -17.66 -2.76 9.79
N GLU A 113 -17.40 -2.30 8.56
CA GLU A 113 -18.44 -1.98 7.57
C GLU A 113 -19.26 -3.23 7.21
N LEU A 114 -18.59 -4.34 6.85
CA LEU A 114 -19.23 -5.62 6.55
C LEU A 114 -20.09 -6.12 7.73
N SER A 115 -19.54 -6.07 8.93
CA SER A 115 -20.26 -6.51 10.14
C SER A 115 -21.48 -5.64 10.45
N ALA A 116 -21.38 -4.33 10.24
CA ALA A 116 -22.50 -3.40 10.43
C ALA A 116 -23.59 -3.61 9.37
N GLU A 117 -23.22 -3.79 8.10
CA GLU A 117 -24.16 -4.01 6.99
C GLU A 117 -24.99 -5.28 7.20
N HIS A 118 -24.37 -6.33 7.74
CA HIS A 118 -25.03 -7.62 7.96
C HIS A 118 -25.50 -7.83 9.40
N GLY A 119 -25.43 -6.81 10.26
CA GLY A 119 -25.94 -6.88 11.64
C GLY A 119 -25.20 -7.88 12.55
N LEU A 120 -23.94 -8.19 12.28
CA LEU A 120 -23.15 -9.19 12.99
C LEU A 120 -22.54 -8.67 14.31
N GLY A 121 -22.67 -7.38 14.60
CA GLY A 121 -22.10 -6.72 15.78
C GLY A 121 -20.76 -6.04 15.47
N VAL A 122 -20.14 -5.52 16.54
CA VAL A 122 -18.86 -4.79 16.41
C VAL A 122 -17.70 -5.78 16.54
N PRO A 123 -16.74 -5.80 15.60
CA PRO A 123 -15.56 -6.65 15.71
C PRO A 123 -14.69 -6.31 16.93
N GLU A 124 -14.37 -7.29 17.74
CA GLU A 124 -13.47 -7.17 18.88
C GLU A 124 -12.18 -7.97 18.64
N TYR A 125 -11.02 -7.40 19.01
CA TYR A 125 -9.72 -8.03 18.77
C TYR A 125 -9.17 -8.66 20.05
N VAL A 126 -8.92 -9.95 20.01
CA VAL A 126 -8.24 -10.70 21.07
C VAL A 126 -6.77 -10.83 20.69
N ILE A 127 -5.89 -10.23 21.48
CA ILE A 127 -4.46 -10.15 21.16
C ILE A 127 -3.66 -10.90 22.23
N ALA A 128 -2.73 -11.72 21.77
CA ALA A 128 -1.69 -12.33 22.60
C ALA A 128 -0.31 -11.91 22.07
N ASP A 129 0.69 -11.92 22.94
CA ASP A 129 2.09 -11.69 22.55
C ASP A 129 2.99 -12.80 23.11
N ASP A 130 4.03 -13.13 22.36
CA ASP A 130 5.04 -14.13 22.73
C ASP A 130 6.43 -13.65 22.30
N GLY A 131 7.45 -14.13 23.00
CA GLY A 131 8.85 -13.82 22.77
C GLY A 131 9.42 -12.69 23.63
N PRO A 132 10.76 -12.52 23.62
CA PRO A 132 11.44 -11.47 24.38
C PRO A 132 11.13 -10.08 23.80
N ASP A 133 11.25 -9.04 24.63
CA ASP A 133 10.86 -7.64 24.29
C ASP A 133 11.43 -7.11 22.97
N HIS A 134 12.63 -7.54 22.59
CA HIS A 134 13.30 -7.10 21.35
C HIS A 134 12.91 -7.94 20.11
N MET A 135 12.14 -9.01 20.30
CA MET A 135 11.66 -9.91 19.22
C MET A 135 10.23 -10.39 19.48
N LYS A 136 9.38 -9.52 20.07
CA LYS A 136 7.98 -9.86 20.30
C LYS A 136 7.24 -10.13 19.01
N THR A 137 6.49 -11.21 19.03
CA THR A 137 5.51 -11.54 17.98
C THR A 137 4.11 -11.42 18.60
N PHE A 138 3.25 -10.71 17.89
CA PHE A 138 1.85 -10.53 18.28
C PHE A 138 0.97 -11.43 17.44
N THR A 139 0.02 -12.09 18.08
CA THR A 139 -1.05 -12.83 17.43
C THR A 139 -2.38 -12.16 17.76
N ALA A 140 -3.28 -12.09 16.80
CA ALA A 140 -4.60 -11.53 16.97
C ALA A 140 -5.66 -12.45 16.36
N GLN A 141 -6.82 -12.51 16.98
CA GLN A 141 -8.07 -13.08 16.45
C GLN A 141 -9.18 -12.05 16.55
N VAL A 142 -10.19 -12.17 15.71
CA VAL A 142 -11.34 -11.27 15.70
C VAL A 142 -12.59 -12.01 16.19
N ARG A 143 -13.25 -11.46 17.19
CA ARG A 143 -14.59 -11.89 17.61
C ARG A 143 -15.63 -11.01 16.92
N VAL A 144 -16.56 -11.64 16.22
CA VAL A 144 -17.73 -10.98 15.62
C VAL A 144 -18.99 -11.73 16.06
N GLY A 145 -19.86 -11.07 16.82
CA GLY A 145 -20.96 -11.76 17.49
C GLY A 145 -20.46 -12.86 18.42
N ASP A 146 -20.98 -14.07 18.26
CA ASP A 146 -20.57 -15.27 19.02
C ASP A 146 -19.41 -16.04 18.36
N GLY A 147 -19.02 -15.68 17.14
CA GLY A 147 -17.97 -16.34 16.36
C GLY A 147 -16.58 -15.76 16.61
N LEU A 148 -15.56 -16.61 16.51
CA LEU A 148 -14.17 -16.23 16.52
C LEU A 148 -13.59 -16.50 15.12
N TYR A 149 -13.09 -15.47 14.46
CA TYR A 149 -12.67 -15.48 13.07
C TYR A 149 -11.23 -15.00 12.92
N GLY A 150 -10.61 -15.38 11.84
CA GLY A 150 -9.31 -14.88 11.38
C GLY A 150 -8.18 -15.13 12.36
N ASN A 151 -7.00 -15.31 11.83
CA ASN A 151 -5.75 -15.34 12.58
C ASN A 151 -4.77 -14.39 11.93
N GLY A 152 -4.22 -13.47 12.73
CA GLY A 152 -3.20 -12.53 12.28
C GLY A 152 -1.96 -12.60 13.14
N VAL A 153 -0.80 -12.52 12.50
CA VAL A 153 0.52 -12.47 13.15
C VAL A 153 1.25 -11.24 12.66
N GLY A 154 1.92 -10.54 13.57
CA GLY A 154 2.67 -9.33 13.22
C GLY A 154 3.76 -9.00 14.24
N ARG A 155 4.64 -8.08 13.87
CA ARG A 155 5.69 -7.54 14.75
C ARG A 155 5.17 -6.44 15.68
N SER A 156 3.94 -6.02 15.47
CA SER A 156 3.22 -5.07 16.31
C SER A 156 1.77 -5.51 16.46
N LYS A 157 1.10 -5.06 17.52
CA LYS A 157 -0.33 -5.28 17.72
C LYS A 157 -1.13 -4.85 16.50
N LYS A 158 -0.80 -3.68 15.93
CA LYS A 158 -1.48 -3.13 14.76
C LYS A 158 -1.34 -4.03 13.53
N GLU A 159 -0.15 -4.59 13.29
CA GLU A 159 0.05 -5.52 12.17
C GLU A 159 -0.73 -6.82 12.38
N ALA A 160 -0.70 -7.39 13.58
CA ALA A 160 -1.45 -8.59 13.91
C ALA A 160 -2.96 -8.39 13.77
N GLU A 161 -3.48 -7.26 14.27
CA GLU A 161 -4.89 -6.90 14.13
C GLU A 161 -5.33 -6.71 12.67
N GLN A 162 -4.51 -6.06 11.82
CA GLN A 162 -4.81 -5.88 10.40
C GLN A 162 -4.84 -7.23 9.67
N ALA A 163 -3.86 -8.10 9.94
CA ALA A 163 -3.80 -9.44 9.34
C ALA A 163 -4.98 -10.31 9.80
N ALA A 164 -5.37 -10.22 11.09
CA ALA A 164 -6.54 -10.93 11.61
C ALA A 164 -7.85 -10.41 10.98
N ALA A 165 -7.96 -9.09 10.80
CA ALA A 165 -9.12 -8.48 10.16
C ALA A 165 -9.25 -8.88 8.68
N GLU A 166 -8.14 -8.98 7.95
CA GLU A 166 -8.11 -9.46 6.57
C GLU A 166 -8.66 -10.90 6.46
N THR A 167 -8.10 -11.80 7.27
CA THR A 167 -8.52 -13.21 7.29
C THR A 167 -9.99 -13.34 7.72
N ALA A 168 -10.40 -12.63 8.77
CA ALA A 168 -11.78 -12.63 9.25
C ALA A 168 -12.77 -12.08 8.20
N TYR A 169 -12.37 -11.04 7.46
CA TYR A 169 -13.19 -10.50 6.38
C TYR A 169 -13.43 -11.56 5.30
N GLY A 170 -12.38 -12.24 4.83
CA GLY A 170 -12.51 -13.29 3.81
C GLY A 170 -13.38 -14.47 4.26
N GLU A 171 -13.23 -14.92 5.52
CA GLU A 171 -14.05 -15.98 6.11
C GLU A 171 -15.53 -15.58 6.16
N ILE A 172 -15.84 -14.40 6.71
CA ILE A 172 -17.22 -13.90 6.85
C ILE A 172 -17.83 -13.58 5.47
N ALA A 173 -17.10 -12.95 4.56
CA ALA A 173 -17.57 -12.66 3.22
C ALA A 173 -17.92 -13.94 2.45
N SER A 174 -17.10 -14.98 2.59
CA SER A 174 -17.38 -16.30 2.01
C SER A 174 -18.66 -16.93 2.57
N ASP A 175 -18.87 -16.85 3.88
CA ASP A 175 -20.06 -17.37 4.54
C ASP A 175 -21.33 -16.62 4.13
N LEU A 176 -21.22 -15.32 3.86
CA LEU A 176 -22.32 -14.46 3.43
C LEU A 176 -22.55 -14.49 1.90
N GLY A 177 -21.64 -15.09 1.12
CA GLY A 177 -21.68 -15.05 -0.34
C GLY A 177 -21.42 -13.66 -0.94
N VAL A 178 -20.67 -12.82 -0.21
CA VAL A 178 -20.26 -11.48 -0.64
C VAL A 178 -18.90 -11.57 -1.33
N GLU A 179 -18.71 -10.84 -2.44
CA GLU A 179 -17.42 -10.79 -3.13
C GLU A 179 -16.34 -10.13 -2.27
N ASP A 180 -15.17 -10.76 -2.20
CA ASP A 180 -14.01 -10.23 -1.46
C ASP A 180 -13.36 -9.10 -2.28
N PRO A 181 -13.24 -7.87 -1.74
CA PRO A 181 -12.65 -6.74 -2.44
C PRO A 181 -11.18 -6.95 -2.85
N ALA A 182 -10.47 -7.88 -2.22
CA ALA A 182 -9.11 -8.26 -2.63
C ALA A 182 -9.10 -9.16 -3.87
N VAL A 183 -10.11 -10.00 -4.04
CA VAL A 183 -10.25 -10.89 -5.22
C VAL A 183 -10.62 -10.08 -6.46
N ASP A 184 -11.44 -9.05 -6.31
CA ASP A 184 -11.88 -8.20 -7.42
C ASP A 184 -10.72 -7.32 -7.95
N ALA A 185 -9.85 -6.83 -7.09
CA ALA A 185 -8.63 -6.12 -7.47
C ALA A 185 -7.67 -7.00 -8.30
N ALA A 186 -7.53 -8.28 -7.93
CA ALA A 186 -6.69 -9.25 -8.65
C ALA A 186 -7.30 -9.65 -10.01
N ALA A 187 -8.62 -9.82 -10.08
CA ALA A 187 -9.34 -10.19 -11.31
C ALA A 187 -9.32 -9.05 -12.36
N HIS A 188 -9.33 -7.79 -11.92
CA HIS A 188 -9.27 -6.63 -12.80
C HIS A 188 -7.88 -6.46 -13.44
N SER A 189 -6.82 -6.78 -12.71
CA SER A 189 -5.43 -6.80 -13.20
C SER A 189 -5.20 -7.89 -14.26
N ALA A 190 -5.87 -9.05 -14.14
CA ALA A 190 -5.72 -10.18 -15.07
C ALA A 190 -6.47 -9.98 -16.41
N ARG A 191 -7.49 -9.13 -16.47
CA ARG A 191 -8.28 -8.85 -17.69
C ARG A 191 -7.66 -7.82 -18.64
N LYS A 192 -6.57 -7.15 -18.22
CA LYS A 192 -5.88 -6.12 -19.02
C LYS A 192 -4.56 -6.57 -19.65
N ARG A 193 -4.26 -7.86 -19.65
CA ARG A 193 -3.10 -8.44 -20.35
C ARG A 193 -3.50 -9.06 -21.69
#